data_48fb02e1437bcdf73c28f8fdf3d436f9
#
_entry.id   48fb02e1437bcdf73c28f8fdf3d436f9
#
_cell.length_a   1.000
_cell.length_b   1.000
_cell.length_c   1.000
_cell.angle_alpha   90.00
_cell.angle_beta   90.00
_cell.angle_gamma   90.00
#
_symmetry.space_group_name_H-M   'P 1'
#
loop_
_entity.id
_entity.type
_entity.pdbx_description
1 polymer ?
#
loop_
_entity_poly.entity_id
_entity_poly.type
_entity_poly.pdbx_seq_one_letter_code
_entity_poly.pdbx_strand_id
1 'polypeptide(L)'
;AHICKIGGYTHLETLSALKEAGMDSMPGAGAEILSDRVRRLISKGKCTGQEWLDIMKVAHKVGLTTSATMMFGHIETTEERFDHLVRIREVQAQKPEGENGFLAFIAWPFMDDGTLLQRVKGINNNTSADEYLRMVAISRIMLPNIKNIQTSWLTVGADTAQLTLHGGANDMGSIMIEENVVSAAGAPHRFTANSIQKCIKEAGFIPQLRTQLYEEREIPVMEEQLIDY
;
A
#
# COMPACT_ATOMS: atom_id res chain seq x y z
N ALA A 1 11.84 -9.72 9.40
CA ALA A 1 13.16 -9.38 9.97
C ALA A 1 13.22 -9.58 11.49
N HIS A 2 12.41 -8.87 12.29
CA HIS A 2 12.53 -8.88 13.75
C HIS A 2 12.30 -10.27 14.38
N ILE A 3 11.26 -10.98 13.99
CA ILE A 3 10.96 -12.36 14.45
C ILE A 3 12.13 -13.31 14.14
N CYS A 4 12.70 -13.22 12.93
CA CYS A 4 13.85 -14.04 12.54
C CYS A 4 15.06 -13.80 13.47
N LYS A 5 15.35 -12.53 13.80
CA LYS A 5 16.46 -12.16 14.70
C LYS A 5 16.29 -12.72 16.11
N ILE A 6 15.07 -12.63 16.66
CA ILE A 6 14.79 -13.14 18.01
C ILE A 6 14.82 -14.65 18.04
N GLY A 7 14.22 -15.31 17.04
CA GLY A 7 14.12 -16.77 16.99
C GLY A 7 15.38 -17.48 16.48
N GLY A 8 16.33 -16.75 15.89
CA GLY A 8 17.51 -17.36 15.25
C GLY A 8 17.17 -18.12 13.95
N TYR A 9 16.04 -17.80 13.31
CA TYR A 9 15.57 -18.45 12.09
C TYR A 9 15.88 -17.62 10.85
N THR A 10 15.99 -18.28 9.71
CA THR A 10 16.01 -17.63 8.39
C THR A 10 14.62 -17.08 8.03
N HIS A 11 14.55 -16.19 7.04
CA HIS A 11 13.26 -15.70 6.51
C HIS A 11 12.42 -16.86 5.95
N LEU A 12 13.05 -17.83 5.29
CA LEU A 12 12.36 -18.99 4.73
C LEU A 12 11.73 -19.86 5.82
N GLU A 13 12.49 -20.24 6.84
CA GLU A 13 11.98 -21.04 7.96
C GLU A 13 10.85 -20.32 8.67
N THR A 14 11.00 -19.02 8.93
CA THR A 14 9.99 -18.22 9.63
C THR A 14 8.69 -18.14 8.82
N LEU A 15 8.77 -17.81 7.52
CA LEU A 15 7.55 -17.65 6.69
C LEU A 15 6.90 -18.99 6.38
N SER A 16 7.66 -20.06 6.21
CA SER A 16 7.11 -21.42 6.06
C SER A 16 6.33 -21.84 7.32
N ALA A 17 6.91 -21.67 8.50
CA ALA A 17 6.24 -22.01 9.75
C ALA A 17 4.98 -21.17 9.99
N LEU A 18 5.01 -19.87 9.66
CA LEU A 18 3.83 -19.02 9.76
C LEU A 18 2.73 -19.44 8.78
N LYS A 19 3.08 -19.80 7.55
CA LYS A 19 2.13 -20.33 6.57
C LYS A 19 1.50 -21.65 7.03
N GLU A 20 2.31 -22.59 7.53
CA GLU A 20 1.83 -23.85 8.13
C GLU A 20 0.89 -23.62 9.31
N ALA A 21 1.14 -22.54 10.08
CA ALA A 21 0.26 -22.13 11.19
C ALA A 21 -1.03 -21.39 10.74
N GLY A 22 -1.27 -21.24 9.43
CA GLY A 22 -2.49 -20.65 8.86
C GLY A 22 -2.35 -19.19 8.40
N MET A 23 -1.15 -18.69 8.18
CA MET A 23 -0.96 -17.34 7.61
C MET A 23 -1.22 -17.37 6.10
N ASP A 24 -2.24 -16.65 5.62
CA ASP A 24 -2.62 -16.60 4.20
C ASP A 24 -1.93 -15.48 3.43
N SER A 25 -1.70 -14.35 4.08
CA SER A 25 -1.19 -13.15 3.41
C SER A 25 -0.28 -12.32 4.32
N MET A 26 0.54 -11.50 3.70
CA MET A 26 1.40 -10.55 4.39
C MET A 26 1.32 -9.18 3.72
N PRO A 27 0.88 -8.13 4.43
CA PRO A 27 0.83 -6.79 3.86
C PRO A 27 2.23 -6.24 3.59
N GLY A 28 2.37 -5.41 2.58
CA GLY A 28 3.63 -4.76 2.18
C GLY A 28 4.05 -3.59 3.05
N ALA A 29 3.49 -3.47 4.25
CA ALA A 29 3.82 -2.40 5.19
C ALA A 29 5.32 -2.32 5.49
N GLY A 30 5.80 -1.12 5.77
CA GLY A 30 7.21 -0.88 6.10
C GLY A 30 8.13 -0.74 4.90
N ALA A 31 7.64 -0.82 3.67
CA ALA A 31 8.43 -0.48 2.48
C ALA A 31 8.86 0.99 2.50
N GLU A 32 7.97 1.89 2.87
CA GLU A 32 8.14 3.34 2.83
C GLU A 32 8.73 3.80 1.49
N ILE A 33 10.01 4.16 1.46
CA ILE A 33 10.86 4.22 0.27
C ILE A 33 12.00 3.21 0.42
N LEU A 34 12.33 2.46 -0.62
CA LEU A 34 13.37 1.42 -0.60
C LEU A 34 14.80 1.97 -0.74
N SER A 35 14.98 3.28 -0.55
CA SER A 35 16.27 3.93 -0.42
C SER A 35 16.74 3.91 1.04
N ASP A 36 17.88 3.30 1.33
CA ASP A 36 18.42 3.23 2.69
C ASP A 36 18.86 4.59 3.22
N ARG A 37 19.17 5.56 2.35
CA ARG A 37 19.38 6.95 2.73
C ARG A 37 18.14 7.52 3.43
N VAL A 38 17.00 7.36 2.81
CA VAL A 38 15.71 7.84 3.32
C VAL A 38 15.29 7.05 4.55
N ARG A 39 15.35 5.71 4.48
CA ARG A 39 14.94 4.80 5.57
C ARG A 39 15.66 5.09 6.89
N ARG A 40 16.94 5.40 6.85
CA ARG A 40 17.72 5.77 8.06
C ARG A 40 17.21 7.03 8.75
N LEU A 41 16.56 7.92 8.01
CA LEU A 41 16.03 9.18 8.54
C LEU A 41 14.58 9.06 9.02
N ILE A 42 13.70 8.47 8.21
CA ILE A 42 12.25 8.44 8.50
C ILE A 42 11.75 7.13 9.14
N SER A 43 12.53 6.05 9.06
CA SER A 43 12.11 4.70 9.47
C SER A 43 13.18 4.00 10.30
N LYS A 44 13.74 4.69 11.29
CA LYS A 44 14.76 4.13 12.19
C LYS A 44 14.30 2.81 12.82
N GLY A 45 15.15 1.80 12.77
CA GLY A 45 14.87 0.47 13.33
C GLY A 45 14.13 -0.49 12.39
N LYS A 46 13.63 -0.04 11.26
CA LYS A 46 13.11 -0.93 10.20
C LYS A 46 14.28 -1.57 9.42
N CYS A 47 14.02 -2.71 8.79
CA CYS A 47 15.01 -3.40 7.94
C CYS A 47 15.44 -2.53 6.75
N THR A 48 16.57 -2.88 6.12
CA THR A 48 17.02 -2.22 4.88
C THR A 48 16.03 -2.42 3.74
N GLY A 49 16.11 -1.59 2.71
CA GLY A 49 15.30 -1.77 1.50
C GLY A 49 15.54 -3.12 0.84
N GLN A 50 16.80 -3.57 0.82
CA GLN A 50 17.16 -4.88 0.27
C GLN A 50 16.60 -6.03 1.12
N GLU A 51 16.71 -5.98 2.44
CA GLU A 51 16.14 -6.99 3.33
C GLU A 51 14.61 -7.08 3.19
N TRP A 52 13.92 -5.94 3.01
CA TRP A 52 12.48 -5.93 2.74
C TRP A 52 12.14 -6.69 1.44
N LEU A 53 12.87 -6.43 0.35
CA LEU A 53 12.67 -7.10 -0.93
C LEU A 53 12.95 -8.61 -0.84
N ASP A 54 13.99 -9.00 -0.11
CA ASP A 54 14.35 -10.40 0.09
C ASP A 54 13.27 -11.14 0.88
N ILE A 55 12.69 -10.51 1.89
CA ILE A 55 11.52 -11.05 2.62
C ILE A 55 10.33 -11.24 1.68
N MET A 56 10.02 -10.27 0.80
CA MET A 56 8.92 -10.39 -0.15
C MET A 56 9.16 -11.50 -1.17
N LYS A 57 10.38 -11.64 -1.68
CA LYS A 57 10.74 -12.78 -2.57
C LYS A 57 10.51 -14.12 -1.88
N VAL A 58 10.91 -14.25 -0.61
CA VAL A 58 10.66 -15.46 0.15
C VAL A 58 9.16 -15.69 0.38
N ALA A 59 8.40 -14.63 0.71
CA ALA A 59 6.95 -14.72 0.86
C ALA A 59 6.28 -15.24 -0.42
N HIS A 60 6.64 -14.70 -1.58
CA HIS A 60 6.15 -15.19 -2.88
C HIS A 60 6.54 -16.64 -3.12
N LYS A 61 7.79 -17.02 -2.80
CA LYS A 61 8.28 -18.39 -2.98
C LYS A 61 7.52 -19.41 -2.15
N VAL A 62 7.08 -19.05 -0.94
CA VAL A 62 6.26 -19.93 -0.10
C VAL A 62 4.75 -19.80 -0.38
N GLY A 63 4.35 -19.04 -1.40
CA GLY A 63 2.96 -18.88 -1.83
C GLY A 63 2.13 -18.00 -0.90
N LEU A 64 2.74 -17.04 -0.19
CA LEU A 64 2.00 -16.02 0.54
C LEU A 64 1.61 -14.88 -0.40
N THR A 65 0.34 -14.51 -0.35
CA THR A 65 -0.16 -13.33 -1.04
C THR A 65 0.31 -12.06 -0.33
N THR A 66 0.77 -11.07 -1.10
CA THR A 66 1.30 -9.83 -0.54
C THR A 66 0.74 -8.58 -1.21
N SER A 67 1.05 -7.41 -0.67
CA SER A 67 0.88 -6.12 -1.33
C SER A 67 2.21 -5.36 -1.33
N ALA A 68 2.34 -4.37 -2.20
CA ALA A 68 3.46 -3.45 -2.22
C ALA A 68 2.99 -2.03 -1.90
N THR A 69 3.80 -1.26 -1.21
CA THR A 69 3.45 0.08 -0.76
C THR A 69 4.60 1.06 -0.98
N MET A 70 4.26 2.33 -1.15
CA MET A 70 5.20 3.45 -1.15
C MET A 70 4.65 4.57 -0.27
N MET A 71 5.46 5.14 0.61
CA MET A 71 5.18 6.41 1.27
C MET A 71 6.10 7.46 0.67
N PHE A 72 5.58 8.53 0.13
CA PHE A 72 6.34 9.53 -0.62
C PHE A 72 5.94 10.97 -0.26
N GLY A 73 6.69 11.95 -0.76
CA GLY A 73 6.42 13.36 -0.56
C GLY A 73 7.10 13.93 0.69
N HIS A 74 8.23 13.36 1.12
CA HIS A 74 9.01 13.84 2.26
C HIS A 74 10.40 14.34 1.85
N ILE A 75 11.44 13.46 1.83
CA ILE A 75 12.85 13.84 1.54
C ILE A 75 13.47 13.01 0.42
N GLU A 76 12.72 12.08 -0.12
CA GLU A 76 13.15 11.27 -1.25
C GLU A 76 13.27 12.11 -2.52
N THR A 77 14.13 11.67 -3.43
CA THR A 77 14.23 12.24 -4.77
C THR A 77 13.28 11.52 -5.75
N THR A 78 13.06 12.13 -6.90
CA THR A 78 12.28 11.50 -7.99
C THR A 78 12.91 10.19 -8.44
N GLU A 79 14.24 10.14 -8.52
CA GLU A 79 15.00 8.93 -8.88
C GLU A 79 14.77 7.81 -7.85
N GLU A 80 14.74 8.14 -6.56
CA GLU A 80 14.49 7.16 -5.50
C GLU A 80 13.05 6.60 -5.56
N ARG A 81 12.07 7.40 -6.01
CA ARG A 81 10.71 6.90 -6.28
C ARG A 81 10.71 5.93 -7.46
N PHE A 82 11.40 6.27 -8.55
CA PHE A 82 11.48 5.39 -9.71
C PHE A 82 12.26 4.10 -9.41
N ASP A 83 13.38 4.18 -8.70
CA ASP A 83 14.12 3.00 -8.24
C ASP A 83 13.24 2.07 -7.39
N HIS A 84 12.44 2.64 -6.48
CA HIS A 84 11.47 1.88 -5.70
C HIS A 84 10.50 1.09 -6.58
N LEU A 85 9.88 1.72 -7.59
CA LEU A 85 8.96 1.07 -8.50
C LEU A 85 9.64 -0.01 -9.36
N VAL A 86 10.86 0.26 -9.85
CA VAL A 86 11.65 -0.73 -10.59
C VAL A 86 11.91 -1.97 -9.74
N ARG A 87 12.37 -1.79 -8.52
CA ARG A 87 12.67 -2.91 -7.59
C ARG A 87 11.43 -3.72 -7.23
N ILE A 88 10.27 -3.07 -7.03
CA ILE A 88 8.98 -3.75 -6.82
C ILE A 88 8.61 -4.58 -8.05
N ARG A 89 8.70 -3.99 -9.26
CA ARG A 89 8.42 -4.68 -10.52
C ARG A 89 9.31 -5.91 -10.73
N GLU A 90 10.59 -5.79 -10.39
CA GLU A 90 11.56 -6.89 -10.51
C GLU A 90 11.25 -8.03 -9.53
N VAL A 91 10.87 -7.73 -8.30
CA VAL A 91 10.44 -8.77 -7.34
C VAL A 91 9.18 -9.46 -7.84
N GLN A 92 8.20 -8.72 -8.34
CA GLN A 92 6.98 -9.30 -8.92
C GLN A 92 7.29 -10.18 -10.13
N ALA A 93 8.25 -9.80 -10.97
CA ALA A 93 8.66 -10.60 -12.14
C ALA A 93 9.34 -11.93 -11.75
N GLN A 94 9.91 -12.01 -10.54
CA GLN A 94 10.60 -13.20 -10.03
C GLN A 94 9.71 -14.14 -9.22
N LYS A 95 8.42 -13.82 -9.05
CA LYS A 95 7.50 -14.69 -8.33
C LYS A 95 7.36 -16.04 -9.05
N PRO A 96 7.12 -17.16 -8.33
CA PRO A 96 6.85 -18.44 -8.98
C PRO A 96 5.60 -18.35 -9.87
N GLU A 97 5.58 -19.16 -10.91
CA GLU A 97 4.42 -19.30 -11.79
C GLU A 97 3.19 -19.80 -10.99
N GLY A 98 2.03 -19.22 -11.25
CA GLY A 98 0.80 -19.54 -10.53
C GLY A 98 0.62 -18.78 -9.20
N GLU A 99 1.69 -18.22 -8.61
CA GLU A 99 1.58 -17.48 -7.37
C GLU A 99 1.12 -16.02 -7.60
N ASN A 100 0.44 -15.45 -6.61
CA ASN A 100 -0.07 -14.10 -6.70
C ASN A 100 1.04 -13.02 -6.63
N GLY A 101 2.01 -13.21 -5.73
CA GLY A 101 2.98 -12.18 -5.43
C GLY A 101 2.31 -10.94 -4.84
N PHE A 102 2.62 -9.77 -5.38
CA PHE A 102 1.93 -8.52 -5.03
C PHE A 102 0.58 -8.42 -5.75
N LEU A 103 -0.52 -8.53 -5.02
CA LEU A 103 -1.88 -8.34 -5.55
C LEU A 103 -2.18 -6.89 -5.90
N ALA A 104 -1.61 -5.97 -5.11
CA ALA A 104 -1.83 -4.54 -5.28
C ALA A 104 -0.59 -3.73 -4.94
N PHE A 105 -0.53 -2.54 -5.52
CA PHE A 105 0.38 -1.48 -5.11
C PHE A 105 -0.41 -0.29 -4.59
N ILE A 106 0.02 0.27 -3.45
CA ILE A 106 -0.59 1.42 -2.81
C ILE A 106 0.47 2.48 -2.56
N ALA A 107 0.32 3.65 -3.17
CA ALA A 107 1.09 4.83 -2.82
C ALA A 107 0.27 5.73 -1.88
N TRP A 108 0.88 6.27 -0.86
CA TRP A 108 0.28 7.29 0.00
C TRP A 108 1.25 8.43 0.30
N PRO A 109 0.75 9.67 0.38
CA PRO A 109 1.57 10.79 0.78
C PRO A 109 1.99 10.68 2.26
N PHE A 110 3.15 11.20 2.55
CA PHE A 110 3.63 11.34 3.92
C PHE A 110 2.74 12.33 4.68
N MET A 111 2.19 11.87 5.80
CA MET A 111 1.42 12.71 6.72
C MET A 111 2.31 13.03 7.91
N ASP A 112 2.50 14.32 8.22
CA ASP A 112 3.52 14.77 9.18
C ASP A 112 2.95 15.50 10.40
N ASP A 113 1.68 15.88 10.38
CA ASP A 113 1.08 16.69 11.45
C ASP A 113 1.19 15.99 12.81
N GLY A 114 1.71 16.73 13.80
CA GLY A 114 1.93 16.21 15.15
C GLY A 114 3.02 15.13 15.30
N THR A 115 3.70 14.71 14.23
CA THR A 115 4.74 13.67 14.28
C THR A 115 6.08 14.23 14.77
N LEU A 116 6.93 13.35 15.33
CA LEU A 116 8.31 13.74 15.69
C LEU A 116 9.14 14.12 14.45
N LEU A 117 8.82 13.57 13.29
CA LEU A 117 9.53 13.87 12.04
C LEU A 117 9.29 15.30 11.57
N GLN A 118 8.14 15.91 11.86
CA GLN A 118 7.86 17.32 11.58
C GLN A 118 8.89 18.27 12.21
N ARG A 119 9.53 17.85 13.30
CA ARG A 119 10.58 18.62 13.98
C ARG A 119 11.96 18.50 13.33
N VAL A 120 12.11 17.60 12.39
CA VAL A 120 13.37 17.38 11.67
C VAL A 120 13.39 18.28 10.44
N LYS A 121 14.37 19.20 10.39
CA LYS A 121 14.51 20.16 9.28
C LYS A 121 14.53 19.42 7.93
N GLY A 122 13.67 19.84 7.02
CA GLY A 122 13.57 19.29 5.67
C GLY A 122 12.72 18.03 5.54
N ILE A 123 12.11 17.55 6.64
CA ILE A 123 11.13 16.46 6.60
C ILE A 123 9.75 17.03 6.84
N ASN A 124 8.97 17.18 5.81
CA ASN A 124 7.59 17.69 5.85
C ASN A 124 6.79 17.14 4.66
N ASN A 125 5.47 17.19 4.75
CA ASN A 125 4.60 16.82 3.65
C ASN A 125 4.74 17.80 2.47
N ASN A 126 5.17 17.30 1.32
CA ASN A 126 5.34 18.05 0.08
C ASN A 126 4.42 17.55 -1.04
N THR A 127 3.34 16.82 -0.71
CA THR A 127 2.48 16.18 -1.70
C THR A 127 1.22 16.99 -1.94
N SER A 128 1.09 17.57 -3.14
CA SER A 128 -0.17 18.12 -3.65
C SER A 128 -1.05 17.03 -4.28
N ALA A 129 -2.32 17.34 -4.55
CA ALA A 129 -3.23 16.45 -5.30
C ALA A 129 -2.67 16.10 -6.69
N ASP A 130 -2.09 17.07 -7.40
CA ASP A 130 -1.46 16.86 -8.71
C ASP A 130 -0.26 15.92 -8.62
N GLU A 131 0.56 16.05 -7.58
CA GLU A 131 1.71 15.19 -7.35
C GLU A 131 1.27 13.75 -7.02
N TYR A 132 0.19 13.60 -6.26
CA TYR A 132 -0.39 12.30 -5.97
C TYR A 132 -0.95 11.63 -7.22
N LEU A 133 -1.74 12.37 -8.02
CA LEU A 133 -2.28 11.88 -9.30
C LEU A 133 -1.17 11.44 -10.25
N ARG A 134 -0.12 12.25 -10.38
CA ARG A 134 1.07 11.92 -11.18
C ARG A 134 1.75 10.65 -10.70
N MET A 135 1.90 10.48 -9.38
CA MET A 135 2.52 9.28 -8.80
C MET A 135 1.70 8.02 -9.08
N VAL A 136 0.37 8.09 -8.98
CA VAL A 136 -0.53 6.97 -9.32
C VAL A 136 -0.42 6.60 -10.80
N ALA A 137 -0.44 7.60 -11.69
CA ALA A 137 -0.30 7.37 -13.15
C ALA A 137 1.06 6.73 -13.51
N ILE A 138 2.14 7.22 -12.94
CA ILE A 138 3.49 6.66 -13.12
C ILE A 138 3.53 5.23 -12.58
N SER A 139 2.95 4.97 -11.41
CA SER A 139 2.89 3.62 -10.85
C SER A 139 2.17 2.64 -11.78
N ARG A 140 1.06 3.05 -12.40
CA ARG A 140 0.34 2.23 -13.38
C ARG A 140 1.22 1.88 -14.59
N ILE A 141 1.99 2.84 -15.09
CA ILE A 141 2.88 2.63 -16.26
C ILE A 141 4.08 1.74 -15.87
N MET A 142 4.68 1.97 -14.72
CA MET A 142 5.91 1.30 -14.31
C MET A 142 5.69 -0.09 -13.70
N LEU A 143 4.48 -0.40 -13.23
CA LEU A 143 4.12 -1.68 -12.63
C LEU A 143 3.11 -2.48 -13.48
N PRO A 144 3.40 -2.79 -14.77
CA PRO A 144 2.45 -3.48 -15.65
C PRO A 144 2.14 -4.92 -15.18
N ASN A 145 2.99 -5.49 -14.35
CA ASN A 145 2.86 -6.82 -13.78
C ASN A 145 2.16 -6.85 -12.40
N ILE A 146 1.70 -5.70 -11.89
CA ILE A 146 0.83 -5.60 -10.71
C ILE A 146 -0.54 -5.10 -11.19
N LYS A 147 -1.54 -5.97 -11.12
CA LYS A 147 -2.87 -5.70 -11.70
C LYS A 147 -3.57 -4.52 -11.04
N ASN A 148 -3.46 -4.41 -9.72
CA ASN A 148 -4.26 -3.46 -8.95
C ASN A 148 -3.40 -2.33 -8.42
N ILE A 149 -3.79 -1.10 -8.74
CA ILE A 149 -3.24 0.13 -8.17
C ILE A 149 -4.35 0.75 -7.33
N GLN A 150 -4.13 0.79 -6.02
CA GLN A 150 -5.11 1.30 -5.08
C GLN A 150 -4.85 2.78 -4.78
N THR A 151 -5.92 3.58 -4.78
CA THR A 151 -5.85 4.96 -4.27
C THR A 151 -5.96 4.99 -2.75
N SER A 152 -5.27 5.94 -2.12
CA SER A 152 -5.30 6.14 -0.67
C SER A 152 -6.26 7.28 -0.32
N TRP A 153 -7.59 7.05 -0.49
CA TRP A 153 -8.62 8.04 -0.19
C TRP A 153 -8.51 8.61 1.24
N LEU A 154 -8.03 7.80 2.17
CA LEU A 154 -7.84 8.19 3.56
C LEU A 154 -6.92 9.41 3.72
N THR A 155 -5.88 9.49 2.91
CA THR A 155 -4.89 10.58 2.95
C THR A 155 -5.22 11.73 2.01
N VAL A 156 -5.87 11.47 0.87
CA VAL A 156 -6.05 12.46 -0.20
C VAL A 156 -7.49 12.95 -0.38
N GLY A 157 -8.46 12.32 0.28
CA GLY A 157 -9.88 12.67 0.19
C GLY A 157 -10.58 12.18 -1.07
N ALA A 158 -11.88 12.48 -1.17
CA ALA A 158 -12.75 12.01 -2.25
C ALA A 158 -12.34 12.52 -3.62
N ASP A 159 -12.19 13.84 -3.76
CA ASP A 159 -11.97 14.49 -5.06
C ASP A 159 -10.69 14.01 -5.73
N THR A 160 -9.59 13.95 -4.96
CA THR A 160 -8.34 13.44 -5.48
C THR A 160 -8.42 11.94 -5.79
N ALA A 161 -9.12 11.16 -4.94
CA ALA A 161 -9.30 9.74 -5.19
C ALA A 161 -10.10 9.47 -6.47
N GLN A 162 -11.15 10.25 -6.77
CA GLN A 162 -11.91 10.18 -8.03
C GLN A 162 -11.02 10.44 -9.24
N LEU A 163 -10.19 11.49 -9.19
CA LEU A 163 -9.25 11.81 -10.26
C LEU A 163 -8.25 10.67 -10.51
N THR A 164 -7.80 9.97 -9.47
CA THR A 164 -6.86 8.84 -9.64
C THR A 164 -7.49 7.63 -10.33
N LEU A 165 -8.81 7.44 -10.26
CA LEU A 165 -9.50 6.39 -11.02
C LEU A 165 -9.36 6.62 -12.53
N HIS A 166 -9.36 7.87 -12.98
CA HIS A 166 -9.05 8.24 -14.37
C HIS A 166 -7.55 8.21 -14.66
N GLY A 167 -6.72 8.36 -13.63
CA GLY A 167 -5.25 8.40 -13.73
C GLY A 167 -4.54 7.05 -13.62
N GLY A 168 -5.28 5.93 -13.51
CA GLY A 168 -4.67 4.59 -13.50
C GLY A 168 -4.94 3.75 -12.25
N ALA A 169 -5.54 4.29 -11.20
CA ALA A 169 -6.06 3.48 -10.10
C ALA A 169 -7.29 2.67 -10.56
N ASN A 170 -7.46 1.48 -10.02
CA ASN A 170 -8.63 0.62 -10.25
C ASN A 170 -9.18 0.03 -8.95
N ASP A 171 -8.76 0.55 -7.82
CA ASP A 171 -9.21 0.10 -6.51
C ASP A 171 -9.25 1.28 -5.52
N MET A 172 -10.36 1.40 -4.80
CA MET A 172 -10.56 2.39 -3.74
C MET A 172 -10.20 1.84 -2.35
N GLY A 173 -9.71 0.60 -2.26
CA GLY A 173 -9.41 -0.04 -0.99
C GLY A 173 -10.66 -0.47 -0.22
N SER A 174 -10.58 -0.41 1.10
CA SER A 174 -11.64 -0.80 2.02
C SER A 174 -11.90 0.27 3.06
N ILE A 175 -13.02 0.18 3.75
CA ILE A 175 -13.24 0.92 4.99
C ILE A 175 -12.33 0.39 6.08
N MET A 176 -11.98 1.26 7.03
CA MET A 176 -11.22 0.90 8.22
C MET A 176 -12.18 0.67 9.39
N ILE A 177 -12.04 -0.45 10.10
CA ILE A 177 -12.77 -0.71 11.35
C ILE A 177 -12.32 0.31 12.40
N GLU A 178 -10.99 0.47 12.53
CA GLU A 178 -10.38 1.52 13.34
C GLU A 178 -9.21 2.12 12.53
N GLU A 179 -9.13 3.44 12.52
CA GLU A 179 -8.01 4.16 11.93
C GLU A 179 -7.53 5.22 12.93
N ASN A 180 -6.40 4.93 13.56
CA ASN A 180 -5.82 5.77 14.61
C ASN A 180 -4.39 6.24 14.25
N VAL A 181 -3.82 5.75 13.16
CA VAL A 181 -2.43 6.03 12.80
C VAL A 181 -2.33 7.27 11.90
N VAL A 182 -3.03 7.25 10.77
CA VAL A 182 -2.96 8.32 9.77
C VAL A 182 -3.79 9.53 10.22
N SER A 183 -4.91 9.28 10.90
CA SER A 183 -5.73 10.35 11.49
C SER A 183 -4.97 11.12 12.59
N ALA A 184 -4.15 10.45 13.39
CA ALA A 184 -3.28 11.10 14.37
C ALA A 184 -2.18 11.96 13.72
N ALA A 185 -1.87 11.72 12.45
CA ALA A 185 -0.92 12.49 11.65
C ALA A 185 -1.61 13.52 10.71
N GLY A 186 -2.87 13.86 10.98
CA GLY A 186 -3.59 14.95 10.32
C GLY A 186 -4.46 14.54 9.12
N ALA A 187 -4.69 13.24 8.86
CA ALA A 187 -5.64 12.83 7.82
C ALA A 187 -7.09 12.93 8.32
N PRO A 188 -7.92 13.85 7.77
CA PRO A 188 -9.25 14.12 8.29
C PRO A 188 -10.36 13.25 7.68
N HIS A 189 -10.03 12.45 6.65
CA HIS A 189 -11.03 11.80 5.81
C HIS A 189 -11.54 10.50 6.44
N ARG A 190 -12.86 10.32 6.41
CA ARG A 190 -13.54 9.10 6.83
C ARG A 190 -14.58 8.71 5.79
N PHE A 191 -14.55 7.46 5.35
CA PHE A 191 -15.52 6.95 4.38
C PHE A 191 -16.23 5.73 4.97
N THR A 192 -17.51 5.63 4.63
CA THR A 192 -18.32 4.42 4.75
C THR A 192 -18.27 3.65 3.43
N ALA A 193 -18.74 2.41 3.40
CA ALA A 193 -18.86 1.66 2.15
C ALA A 193 -19.76 2.38 1.14
N ASN A 194 -20.86 3.01 1.60
CA ASN A 194 -21.75 3.81 0.76
C ASN A 194 -21.05 5.04 0.17
N SER A 195 -20.23 5.74 0.96
CA SER A 195 -19.51 6.91 0.46
C SER A 195 -18.42 6.54 -0.55
N ILE A 196 -17.75 5.38 -0.39
CA ILE A 196 -16.81 4.85 -1.38
C ILE A 196 -17.55 4.53 -2.70
N GLN A 197 -18.67 3.79 -2.62
CA GLN A 197 -19.46 3.44 -3.80
C GLN A 197 -19.99 4.71 -4.51
N LYS A 198 -20.47 5.69 -3.76
CA LYS A 198 -20.91 6.98 -4.29
C LYS A 198 -19.75 7.69 -5.00
N CYS A 199 -18.59 7.76 -4.38
CA CYS A 199 -17.39 8.37 -4.95
C CYS A 199 -17.00 7.72 -6.29
N ILE A 200 -17.06 6.38 -6.39
CA ILE A 200 -16.77 5.64 -7.62
C ILE A 200 -17.82 5.95 -8.71
N LYS A 201 -19.13 5.98 -8.35
CA LYS A 201 -20.23 6.29 -9.28
C LYS A 201 -20.12 7.72 -9.82
N GLU A 202 -19.83 8.69 -8.97
CA GLU A 202 -19.66 10.09 -9.35
C GLU A 202 -18.45 10.30 -10.27
N ALA A 203 -17.41 9.46 -10.14
CA ALA A 203 -16.31 9.42 -11.09
C ALA A 203 -16.65 8.73 -12.42
N GLY A 204 -17.88 8.23 -12.62
CA GLY A 204 -18.33 7.59 -13.85
C GLY A 204 -18.00 6.10 -13.95
N PHE A 205 -17.60 5.45 -12.86
CA PHE A 205 -17.28 4.02 -12.82
C PHE A 205 -18.36 3.21 -12.10
N ILE A 206 -18.38 1.91 -12.34
CA ILE A 206 -19.27 0.97 -11.65
C ILE A 206 -18.52 0.41 -10.44
N PRO A 207 -19.00 0.64 -9.20
CA PRO A 207 -18.39 0.06 -8.03
C PRO A 207 -18.61 -1.45 -7.98
N GLN A 208 -17.56 -2.19 -7.72
CA GLN A 208 -17.57 -3.63 -7.53
C GLN A 208 -16.96 -3.98 -6.19
N LEU A 209 -17.69 -4.74 -5.36
CA LEU A 209 -17.16 -5.28 -4.12
C LEU A 209 -16.20 -6.44 -4.44
N ARG A 210 -15.13 -6.55 -3.69
CA ARG A 210 -14.11 -7.59 -3.84
C ARG A 210 -13.71 -8.24 -2.53
N THR A 211 -13.16 -9.45 -2.62
CA THR A 211 -12.45 -10.11 -1.51
C THR A 211 -11.04 -9.51 -1.33
N GLN A 212 -10.33 -9.97 -0.30
CA GLN A 212 -8.90 -9.63 -0.11
C GLN A 212 -8.00 -10.22 -1.22
N LEU A 213 -8.46 -11.25 -1.93
CA LEU A 213 -7.79 -11.83 -3.08
C LEU A 213 -8.14 -11.14 -4.40
N TYR A 214 -8.90 -10.04 -4.36
CA TYR A 214 -9.37 -9.29 -5.53
C TYR A 214 -10.33 -10.08 -6.44
N GLU A 215 -11.01 -11.08 -5.88
CA GLU A 215 -12.12 -11.75 -6.53
C GLU A 215 -13.40 -10.93 -6.36
N GLU A 216 -14.24 -10.90 -7.38
CA GLU A 216 -15.52 -10.21 -7.32
C GLU A 216 -16.43 -10.85 -6.26
N ARG A 217 -17.12 -10.02 -5.51
CA ARG A 217 -18.04 -10.42 -4.48
C ARG A 217 -19.38 -9.69 -4.66
N GLU A 218 -20.47 -10.42 -4.60
CA GLU A 218 -21.80 -9.84 -4.49
C GLU A 218 -22.05 -9.31 -3.07
N ILE A 219 -22.74 -8.19 -2.97
CA ILE A 219 -23.19 -7.66 -1.67
C ILE A 219 -24.48 -8.38 -1.30
N PRO A 220 -24.56 -9.14 -0.21
CA PRO A 220 -25.82 -9.71 0.27
C PRO A 220 -26.82 -8.59 0.59
N VAL A 221 -28.10 -8.79 0.25
CA VAL A 221 -29.17 -7.79 0.48
C VAL A 221 -29.25 -7.33 1.96
N MET A 222 -28.84 -8.17 2.91
CA MET A 222 -28.78 -7.82 4.33
C MET A 222 -27.60 -6.88 4.69
N GLU A 223 -26.53 -6.87 3.93
CA GLU A 223 -25.40 -5.94 4.17
C GLU A 223 -25.74 -4.52 3.70
N GLU A 224 -26.67 -4.34 2.77
CA GLU A 224 -27.15 -3.00 2.38
C GLU A 224 -27.80 -2.25 3.56
N GLN A 225 -28.36 -2.96 4.53
CA GLN A 225 -28.96 -2.39 5.73
C GLN A 225 -27.97 -2.13 6.89
N LEU A 226 -26.79 -2.77 6.86
CA LEU A 226 -25.76 -2.62 7.89
C LEU A 226 -24.69 -1.55 7.55
N ILE A 227 -24.76 -0.97 6.37
CA ILE A 227 -23.73 -0.07 5.84
C ILE A 227 -24.01 1.41 6.20
N ASP A 228 -25.12 1.71 6.87
CA ASP A 228 -25.54 3.06 7.28
C ASP A 228 -25.13 3.47 8.72
N TYR A 229 -24.08 2.83 9.31
CA TYR A 229 -23.59 3.19 10.64
C TYR A 229 -22.19 3.80 10.58
#